data_0b25d6050a2501d37473e6f4655e0892
#
_entry.id   0b25d6050a2501d37473e6f4655e0892
#
_cell.length_a   1.000
_cell.length_b   1.000
_cell.length_c   1.000
_cell.angle_alpha   90.00
_cell.angle_beta   90.00
_cell.angle_gamma   90.00
#
_symmetry.space_group_name_H-M   'P 1'
#
loop_
_entity.id
_entity.type
_entity.pdbx_description
1 polymer ?
#
loop_
_entity_poly.entity_id
_entity_poly.type
_entity_poly.pdbx_seq_one_letter_code
_entity_poly.pdbx_strand_id
1 'polypeptide(L)'
;MAYTVPDGLGGNRRVHAVKGVCFVARRGEAIGLIGSNGSGKSTLLKAIAGLQPVESGTIHTQGRPALLGVDAALMGDLSGERNVILGGLAMGMTWSEITARYDDIVAFSGLEEGLDEDLDDHPAAGPATPPADPAARRRGGLSPHPSAAPGSPLSRPLRTYSSGMSARLRFAISATARSHDVLLIDEALATGDARFRRRSRRRIDELRAAAGTVFLVAHAHAAIRETCDRALWLEAGTLRMDGPADEVVAAYEEFTRTGATPPSR
;
A
#
# COMPACT_ATOMS: atom_id res chain seq x y z
N MET A 1 4.29 20.72 1.42
CA MET A 1 3.04 20.07 1.88
C MET A 1 2.86 20.34 3.35
N ALA A 2 1.69 20.78 3.76
CA ALA A 2 1.40 21.05 5.16
C ALA A 2 0.02 20.51 5.53
N TYR A 3 -0.19 20.29 6.80
CA TYR A 3 -1.47 19.98 7.40
C TYR A 3 -1.67 20.78 8.68
N THR A 4 -2.91 20.93 9.10
CA THR A 4 -3.27 21.68 10.27
C THR A 4 -3.54 20.74 11.43
N VAL A 5 -2.93 20.97 12.58
CA VAL A 5 -3.18 20.24 13.83
C VAL A 5 -3.68 21.20 14.90
N PRO A 6 -4.59 20.78 15.78
CA PRO A 6 -4.95 21.57 16.97
C PRO A 6 -3.71 21.79 17.83
N ASP A 7 -3.52 23.00 18.33
CA ASP A 7 -2.35 23.39 19.15
C ASP A 7 -2.52 23.11 20.65
N GLY A 8 -3.64 22.53 21.05
CA GLY A 8 -3.97 22.25 22.45
C GLY A 8 -4.41 23.49 23.27
N LEU A 9 -4.34 24.69 22.69
CA LEU A 9 -4.76 25.95 23.28
C LEU A 9 -5.97 26.56 22.59
N GLY A 10 -6.67 25.78 21.77
CA GLY A 10 -7.84 26.21 20.99
C GLY A 10 -7.50 26.85 19.64
N GLY A 11 -6.23 26.87 19.25
CA GLY A 11 -5.74 27.31 17.95
C GLY A 11 -5.41 26.15 17.01
N ASN A 12 -5.05 26.50 15.78
CA ASN A 12 -4.61 25.56 14.76
C ASN A 12 -3.16 25.86 14.35
N ARG A 13 -2.28 24.89 14.51
CA ARG A 13 -0.89 24.98 14.05
C ARG A 13 -0.73 24.32 12.69
N ARG A 14 -0.14 25.06 11.73
CA ARG A 14 0.22 24.52 10.41
C ARG A 14 1.58 23.81 10.51
N VAL A 15 1.62 22.54 10.12
CA VAL A 15 2.83 21.71 10.12
C VAL A 15 3.22 21.42 8.68
N HIS A 16 4.41 21.87 8.28
CA HIS A 16 4.99 21.54 6.98
C HIS A 16 5.69 20.18 7.04
N ALA A 17 5.03 19.14 6.57
CA ALA A 17 5.53 17.77 6.61
C ALA A 17 6.62 17.50 5.56
N VAL A 18 6.54 18.17 4.39
CA VAL A 18 7.53 18.04 3.31
C VAL A 18 7.83 19.44 2.76
N LYS A 19 9.13 19.76 2.65
CA LYS A 19 9.64 21.11 2.35
C LYS A 19 10.70 21.02 1.26
N GLY A 20 10.39 21.53 0.05
CA GLY A 20 11.38 21.70 -1.02
C GLY A 20 12.09 20.41 -1.45
N VAL A 21 11.41 19.26 -1.39
CA VAL A 21 11.97 17.98 -1.85
C VAL A 21 11.88 17.93 -3.37
N CYS A 22 13.02 17.67 -4.01
CA CYS A 22 13.13 17.55 -5.46
C CYS A 22 13.98 16.33 -5.80
N PHE A 23 13.47 15.43 -6.62
CA PHE A 23 14.20 14.27 -7.15
C PHE A 23 13.52 13.77 -8.44
N VAL A 24 14.23 12.93 -9.16
CA VAL A 24 13.71 12.23 -10.35
C VAL A 24 13.85 10.73 -10.12
N ALA A 25 12.74 10.00 -10.21
CA ALA A 25 12.73 8.55 -10.24
C ALA A 25 12.63 8.07 -11.69
N ARG A 26 13.45 7.10 -12.06
CA ARG A 26 13.46 6.50 -13.40
C ARG A 26 12.71 5.18 -13.40
N ARG A 27 12.20 4.81 -14.56
CA ARG A 27 11.58 3.50 -14.73
C ARG A 27 12.61 2.39 -14.46
N GLY A 28 12.20 1.38 -13.72
CA GLY A 28 13.05 0.28 -13.29
C GLY A 28 13.73 0.51 -11.94
N GLU A 29 13.70 1.73 -11.37
CA GLU A 29 14.31 1.99 -10.06
C GLU A 29 13.43 1.47 -8.91
N ALA A 30 14.10 0.83 -7.93
CA ALA A 30 13.56 0.59 -6.60
C ALA A 30 14.20 1.58 -5.61
N ILE A 31 13.38 2.47 -5.05
CA ILE A 31 13.84 3.60 -4.23
C ILE A 31 13.35 3.44 -2.79
N GLY A 32 14.28 3.32 -1.87
CA GLY A 32 14.00 3.31 -0.43
C GLY A 32 13.75 4.73 0.12
N LEU A 33 12.74 4.90 0.95
CA LEU A 33 12.54 6.12 1.72
C LEU A 33 12.87 5.85 3.18
N ILE A 34 13.91 6.50 3.70
CA ILE A 34 14.37 6.38 5.08
C ILE A 34 14.33 7.72 5.81
N GLY A 35 14.41 7.68 7.13
CA GLY A 35 14.38 8.86 7.99
C GLY A 35 13.57 8.63 9.27
N SER A 36 13.68 9.54 10.22
CA SER A 36 13.00 9.43 11.52
C SER A 36 11.47 9.42 11.41
N ASN A 37 10.80 9.00 12.48
CA ASN A 37 9.35 9.09 12.56
C ASN A 37 8.90 10.55 12.45
N GLY A 38 7.90 10.83 11.63
CA GLY A 38 7.45 12.20 11.37
C GLY A 38 8.30 12.97 10.36
N SER A 39 9.32 12.38 9.74
CA SER A 39 10.17 13.05 8.75
C SER A 39 9.47 13.38 7.41
N GLY A 40 8.24 12.89 7.20
CA GLY A 40 7.44 13.20 6.02
C GLY A 40 7.32 12.07 4.97
N LYS A 41 7.90 10.86 5.22
CA LYS A 41 7.89 9.73 4.27
C LYS A 41 6.50 9.37 3.78
N SER A 42 5.58 9.03 4.68
CA SER A 42 4.21 8.67 4.32
C SER A 42 3.43 9.83 3.67
N THR A 43 3.73 11.08 4.07
CA THR A 43 3.15 12.27 3.42
C THR A 43 3.64 12.40 1.98
N LEU A 44 4.92 12.15 1.72
CA LEU A 44 5.49 12.17 0.39
C LEU A 44 4.88 11.07 -0.48
N LEU A 45 4.76 9.82 0.04
CA LEU A 45 4.10 8.73 -0.69
C LEU A 45 2.65 9.08 -1.05
N LYS A 46 1.87 9.62 -0.10
CA LYS A 46 0.49 10.05 -0.34
C LYS A 46 0.40 11.13 -1.41
N ALA A 47 1.36 12.04 -1.45
CA ALA A 47 1.41 13.08 -2.47
C ALA A 47 1.77 12.51 -3.85
N ILE A 48 2.72 11.59 -3.95
CA ILE A 48 3.04 10.88 -5.21
C ILE A 48 1.82 10.08 -5.69
N ALA A 49 1.08 9.46 -4.76
CA ALA A 49 -0.17 8.77 -5.07
C ALA A 49 -1.33 9.68 -5.50
N GLY A 50 -1.17 11.00 -5.39
CA GLY A 50 -2.26 11.96 -5.66
C GLY A 50 -3.31 12.03 -4.57
N LEU A 51 -3.09 11.37 -3.42
CA LEU A 51 -4.02 11.33 -2.28
C LEU A 51 -3.92 12.57 -1.39
N GLN A 52 -2.86 13.35 -1.54
CA GLN A 52 -2.64 14.58 -0.79
C GLN A 52 -2.15 15.69 -1.71
N PRO A 53 -2.84 16.85 -1.75
CA PRO A 53 -2.44 17.95 -2.61
C PRO A 53 -1.12 18.58 -2.12
N VAL A 54 -0.32 19.08 -3.06
CA VAL A 54 0.86 19.87 -2.78
C VAL A 54 0.50 21.36 -2.69
N GLU A 55 1.13 22.10 -1.79
CA GLU A 55 0.92 23.56 -1.67
C GLU A 55 1.72 24.33 -2.70
N SER A 56 2.88 23.82 -3.06
CA SER A 56 3.79 24.42 -4.04
C SER A 56 4.60 23.33 -4.73
N GLY A 57 5.04 23.61 -5.93
CA GLY A 57 5.71 22.62 -6.77
C GLY A 57 4.75 21.71 -7.52
N THR A 58 5.30 20.76 -8.24
CA THR A 58 4.54 19.81 -9.07
C THR A 58 5.10 18.41 -8.89
N ILE A 59 4.22 17.41 -8.98
CA ILE A 59 4.61 16.00 -9.04
C ILE A 59 4.15 15.48 -10.40
N HIS A 60 5.09 15.00 -11.19
CA HIS A 60 4.82 14.38 -12.47
C HIS A 60 5.05 12.88 -12.35
N THR A 61 4.05 12.09 -12.69
CA THR A 61 4.15 10.62 -12.72
C THR A 61 3.84 10.13 -14.13
N GLN A 62 4.64 9.22 -14.64
CA GLN A 62 4.32 8.50 -15.87
C GLN A 62 3.53 7.25 -15.50
N GLY A 63 2.26 7.21 -15.89
CA GLY A 63 1.34 6.15 -15.51
C GLY A 63 0.63 6.39 -14.16
N ARG A 64 0.07 5.33 -13.58
CA ARG A 64 -0.76 5.40 -12.38
C ARG A 64 0.02 4.95 -11.15
N PRO A 65 0.27 5.85 -10.18
CA PRO A 65 0.82 5.46 -8.90
C PRO A 65 -0.25 4.75 -8.06
N ALA A 66 0.15 3.71 -7.34
CA ALA A 66 -0.69 3.01 -6.39
C ALA A 66 0.02 2.88 -5.05
N LEU A 67 -0.63 3.33 -4.00
CA LEU A 67 -0.15 3.18 -2.63
C LEU A 67 -0.82 1.95 -2.00
N LEU A 68 -0.01 0.91 -1.75
CA LEU A 68 -0.51 -0.31 -1.12
C LEU A 68 -0.96 -0.04 0.32
N GLY A 69 -2.10 -0.61 0.69
CA GLY A 69 -2.61 -0.62 2.07
C GLY A 69 -3.12 0.70 2.62
N VAL A 70 -3.09 1.76 1.87
CA VAL A 70 -3.71 3.02 2.29
C VAL A 70 -5.18 3.05 1.91
N ASP A 71 -5.92 3.74 2.72
CA ASP A 71 -7.35 3.97 2.71
C ASP A 71 -7.92 4.20 1.31
N ALA A 72 -8.08 3.12 0.57
CA ALA A 72 -8.98 3.13 -0.55
C ALA A 72 -10.37 3.36 0.04
N ALA A 73 -10.75 4.62 0.21
CA ALA A 73 -12.11 5.08 0.49
C ALA A 73 -13.04 4.09 1.24
N LEU A 74 -12.49 3.28 2.19
CA LEU A 74 -13.28 2.28 2.90
C LEU A 74 -14.18 2.97 3.93
N MET A 75 -15.45 2.61 3.93
CA MET A 75 -16.46 3.21 4.78
C MET A 75 -16.86 2.24 5.89
N GLY A 76 -16.77 2.70 7.15
CA GLY A 76 -17.04 1.88 8.33
C GLY A 76 -18.48 1.35 8.40
N ASP A 77 -19.43 2.08 7.86
CA ASP A 77 -20.86 1.72 7.88
C ASP A 77 -21.26 0.74 6.76
N LEU A 78 -20.41 0.58 5.75
CA LEU A 78 -20.63 -0.39 4.69
C LEU A 78 -20.08 -1.77 5.08
N SER A 79 -20.70 -2.83 4.56
CA SER A 79 -20.20 -4.20 4.69
C SER A 79 -18.81 -4.35 4.04
N GLY A 80 -18.05 -5.39 4.44
CA GLY A 80 -16.78 -5.71 3.80
C GLY A 80 -16.90 -5.91 2.30
N GLU A 81 -17.95 -6.61 1.85
CA GLU A 81 -18.31 -6.80 0.46
C GLU A 81 -18.45 -5.49 -0.31
N ARG A 82 -19.25 -4.56 0.22
CA ARG A 82 -19.42 -3.24 -0.40
C ARG A 82 -18.14 -2.43 -0.40
N ASN A 83 -17.29 -2.61 0.61
CA ASN A 83 -15.98 -2.01 0.68
C ASN A 83 -15.01 -2.60 -0.34
N VAL A 84 -15.10 -3.89 -0.70
CA VAL A 84 -14.33 -4.45 -1.82
C VAL A 84 -14.69 -3.74 -3.12
N ILE A 85 -15.98 -3.55 -3.38
CA ILE A 85 -16.46 -2.84 -4.57
C ILE A 85 -15.98 -1.38 -4.57
N LEU A 86 -16.23 -0.66 -3.49
CA LEU A 86 -15.86 0.75 -3.36
C LEU A 86 -14.35 0.95 -3.47
N GLY A 87 -13.58 0.13 -2.77
CA GLY A 87 -12.12 0.17 -2.82
C GLY A 87 -11.57 -0.16 -4.21
N GLY A 88 -12.13 -1.17 -4.89
CA GLY A 88 -11.78 -1.50 -6.27
C GLY A 88 -12.03 -0.35 -7.23
N LEU A 89 -13.21 0.30 -7.14
CA LEU A 89 -13.53 1.48 -7.95
C LEU A 89 -12.57 2.65 -7.65
N ALA A 90 -12.27 2.90 -6.38
CA ALA A 90 -11.32 3.93 -5.97
C ALA A 90 -9.90 3.68 -6.50
N MET A 91 -9.51 2.41 -6.64
CA MET A 91 -8.26 1.99 -7.29
C MET A 91 -8.33 2.02 -8.82
N GLY A 92 -9.44 2.47 -9.39
CA GLY A 92 -9.64 2.62 -10.84
C GLY A 92 -9.96 1.32 -11.58
N MET A 93 -10.37 0.27 -10.87
CA MET A 93 -10.91 -0.95 -11.50
C MET A 93 -12.31 -0.68 -12.04
N THR A 94 -12.63 -1.30 -13.15
CA THR A 94 -13.99 -1.34 -13.68
C THR A 94 -14.84 -2.35 -12.89
N TRP A 95 -16.14 -2.22 -12.98
CA TRP A 95 -17.08 -3.17 -12.36
C TRP A 95 -16.80 -4.62 -12.78
N SER A 96 -16.58 -4.84 -14.07
CA SER A 96 -16.25 -6.16 -14.60
C SER A 96 -14.98 -6.76 -13.99
N GLU A 97 -13.96 -5.93 -13.79
CA GLU A 97 -12.69 -6.35 -13.17
C GLU A 97 -12.86 -6.66 -11.69
N ILE A 98 -13.64 -5.87 -10.97
CA ILE A 98 -13.94 -6.12 -9.56
C ILE A 98 -14.68 -7.46 -9.43
N THR A 99 -15.71 -7.67 -10.26
CA THR A 99 -16.50 -8.93 -10.24
C THR A 99 -15.61 -10.13 -10.55
N ALA A 100 -14.72 -10.01 -11.54
CA ALA A 100 -13.82 -11.10 -11.93
C ALA A 100 -12.77 -11.44 -10.86
N ARG A 101 -12.40 -10.46 -10.01
CA ARG A 101 -11.36 -10.60 -8.98
C ARG A 101 -11.90 -10.68 -7.56
N TYR A 102 -13.20 -10.63 -7.40
CA TYR A 102 -13.83 -10.59 -6.08
C TYR A 102 -13.40 -11.77 -5.21
N ASP A 103 -13.52 -12.98 -5.74
CA ASP A 103 -13.16 -14.19 -5.03
C ASP A 103 -11.66 -14.22 -4.66
N ASP A 104 -10.79 -13.72 -5.56
CA ASP A 104 -9.36 -13.60 -5.29
C ASP A 104 -9.07 -12.61 -4.15
N ILE A 105 -9.77 -11.46 -4.13
CA ILE A 105 -9.64 -10.47 -3.06
C ILE A 105 -10.07 -11.05 -1.72
N VAL A 106 -11.21 -11.76 -1.72
CA VAL A 106 -11.77 -12.39 -0.52
C VAL A 106 -10.83 -13.46 0.01
N ALA A 107 -10.41 -14.39 -0.84
CA ALA A 107 -9.48 -15.46 -0.49
C ALA A 107 -8.14 -14.89 0.01
N PHE A 108 -7.61 -13.87 -0.67
CA PHE A 108 -6.36 -13.24 -0.26
C PHE A 108 -6.48 -12.59 1.12
N SER A 109 -7.61 -11.96 1.43
CA SER A 109 -7.84 -11.32 2.74
C SER A 109 -7.81 -12.33 3.91
N GLY A 110 -8.14 -13.60 3.64
CA GLY A 110 -8.25 -14.66 4.64
C GLY A 110 -9.33 -14.39 5.69
N LEU A 111 -10.32 -13.57 5.39
CA LEU A 111 -11.39 -13.23 6.32
C LEU A 111 -12.44 -14.34 6.46
N GLU A 112 -12.53 -15.21 5.47
CA GLU A 112 -13.44 -16.37 5.48
C GLU A 112 -12.76 -17.65 5.99
N GLU A 113 -11.43 -17.70 6.03
CA GLU A 113 -10.65 -18.86 6.49
C GLU A 113 -10.78 -19.14 8.01
N GLY A 114 -11.45 -18.28 8.77
CA GLY A 114 -11.70 -18.47 10.21
C GLY A 114 -12.84 -19.44 10.54
N LEU A 115 -13.41 -20.13 9.55
CA LEU A 115 -14.48 -21.11 9.72
C LEU A 115 -14.03 -22.57 9.51
N ASP A 116 -12.86 -22.77 8.92
CA ASP A 116 -12.27 -24.11 8.71
C ASP A 116 -10.80 -24.08 9.15
N GLU A 117 -10.52 -24.54 10.37
CA GLU A 117 -9.20 -25.02 10.76
C GLU A 117 -8.96 -26.32 9.98
N ASP A 118 -7.81 -26.43 9.34
CA ASP A 118 -7.29 -27.55 8.56
C ASP A 118 -7.56 -27.54 7.04
N LEU A 119 -6.80 -26.72 6.31
CA LEU A 119 -6.34 -27.10 4.99
C LEU A 119 -4.95 -26.52 4.72
N ASP A 120 -3.98 -27.39 4.85
CA ASP A 120 -2.61 -27.19 4.43
C ASP A 120 -2.52 -26.87 2.93
N ASP A 121 -1.64 -25.89 2.65
CA ASP A 121 -0.85 -25.75 1.42
C ASP A 121 -1.62 -25.82 0.07
N HIS A 122 -2.37 -24.76 -0.25
CA HIS A 122 -2.66 -24.50 -1.67
C HIS A 122 -1.57 -23.60 -2.26
N PRO A 123 -0.87 -24.06 -3.31
CA PRO A 123 0.07 -23.22 -4.04
C PRO A 123 -0.69 -22.01 -4.60
N ALA A 124 -0.11 -20.82 -4.39
CA ALA A 124 -0.64 -19.57 -4.94
C ALA A 124 -0.98 -19.78 -6.42
N ALA A 125 -2.20 -19.41 -6.80
CA ALA A 125 -2.60 -19.34 -8.18
C ALA A 125 -1.54 -18.56 -8.95
N GLY A 126 -0.93 -19.20 -9.91
CA GLY A 126 -0.02 -18.60 -10.88
C GLY A 126 -0.71 -17.46 -11.64
N PRO A 127 0.02 -16.72 -12.49
CA PRO A 127 -0.54 -15.60 -13.24
C PRO A 127 -1.85 -16.05 -13.88
N ALA A 128 -2.92 -15.30 -13.60
CA ALA A 128 -4.29 -15.63 -13.94
C ALA A 128 -4.39 -16.16 -15.36
N THR A 129 -4.59 -17.46 -15.49
CA THR A 129 -5.01 -18.07 -16.74
C THR A 129 -6.34 -17.43 -17.10
N PRO A 130 -6.54 -16.93 -18.32
CA PRO A 130 -7.82 -16.37 -18.71
C PRO A 130 -8.91 -17.40 -18.44
N PRO A 131 -10.08 -16.99 -17.91
CA PRO A 131 -11.11 -17.90 -17.49
C PRO A 131 -11.56 -18.77 -18.67
N ALA A 132 -11.50 -20.07 -18.48
CA ALA A 132 -12.07 -21.03 -19.40
C ALA A 132 -13.57 -20.75 -19.53
N ASP A 133 -14.03 -20.60 -20.75
CA ASP A 133 -15.39 -20.54 -21.26
C ASP A 133 -16.44 -19.74 -20.44
N PRO A 134 -16.80 -18.52 -20.89
CA PRO A 134 -17.88 -17.74 -20.29
C PRO A 134 -19.27 -18.41 -20.35
N ALA A 135 -19.43 -19.49 -21.10
CA ALA A 135 -20.71 -20.20 -21.24
C ALA A 135 -21.01 -21.14 -20.05
N ALA A 136 -19.99 -21.62 -19.33
CA ALA A 136 -20.18 -22.51 -18.19
C ALA A 136 -20.81 -21.85 -16.97
N ARG A 137 -20.65 -20.53 -16.81
CA ARG A 137 -21.18 -19.75 -15.68
C ARG A 137 -22.65 -19.31 -15.81
N ARG A 138 -23.32 -19.61 -16.91
CA ARG A 138 -24.72 -19.17 -17.20
C ARG A 138 -25.82 -20.04 -16.59
N ARG A 139 -25.51 -21.11 -15.82
CA ARG A 139 -26.50 -22.06 -15.29
C ARG A 139 -26.80 -21.91 -13.78
N GLY A 140 -26.12 -21.05 -13.05
CA GLY A 140 -26.50 -20.65 -11.70
C GLY A 140 -27.02 -19.22 -11.76
N GLY A 141 -28.20 -18.93 -11.20
CA GLY A 141 -28.86 -17.63 -11.26
C GLY A 141 -27.92 -16.52 -10.79
N LEU A 142 -27.48 -15.70 -11.76
CA LEU A 142 -26.57 -14.58 -11.51
C LEU A 142 -27.31 -13.49 -10.72
N SER A 143 -27.01 -13.37 -9.44
CA SER A 143 -27.05 -12.05 -8.80
C SER A 143 -26.06 -11.16 -9.53
N PRO A 144 -26.44 -9.99 -10.05
CA PRO A 144 -25.53 -9.10 -10.80
C PRO A 144 -24.43 -8.46 -9.93
N HIS A 145 -24.35 -8.83 -8.66
CA HIS A 145 -23.40 -8.32 -7.69
C HIS A 145 -22.65 -9.48 -7.03
N PRO A 146 -21.32 -9.37 -6.86
CA PRO A 146 -20.61 -10.28 -5.99
C PRO A 146 -21.21 -10.18 -4.59
N SER A 147 -21.56 -11.29 -3.98
CA SER A 147 -22.21 -11.34 -2.68
C SER A 147 -21.51 -12.34 -1.77
N ALA A 148 -21.19 -11.89 -0.58
CA ALA A 148 -20.64 -12.76 0.45
C ALA A 148 -21.67 -13.81 0.88
N ALA A 149 -21.19 -15.00 1.23
CA ALA A 149 -22.05 -16.07 1.76
C ALA A 149 -22.81 -15.60 3.02
N PRO A 150 -24.05 -16.05 3.27
CA PRO A 150 -24.74 -15.77 4.49
C PRO A 150 -23.91 -16.19 5.73
N GLY A 151 -23.65 -15.25 6.64
CA GLY A 151 -22.82 -15.50 7.83
C GLY A 151 -21.33 -15.19 7.65
N SER A 152 -20.89 -14.90 6.42
CA SER A 152 -19.52 -14.44 6.17
C SER A 152 -19.19 -13.18 6.96
N PRO A 153 -17.97 -13.04 7.51
CA PRO A 153 -17.49 -11.77 8.07
C PRO A 153 -17.67 -10.59 7.11
N LEU A 154 -17.57 -10.82 5.80
CA LEU A 154 -17.71 -9.79 4.77
C LEU A 154 -19.12 -9.19 4.67
N SER A 155 -20.15 -9.87 5.18
CA SER A 155 -21.51 -9.32 5.22
C SER A 155 -21.68 -8.26 6.32
N ARG A 156 -20.75 -8.18 7.29
CA ARG A 156 -20.82 -7.27 8.44
C ARG A 156 -20.25 -5.89 8.09
N PRO A 157 -20.75 -4.81 8.76
CA PRO A 157 -20.16 -3.47 8.62
C PRO A 157 -18.67 -3.46 9.02
N LEU A 158 -17.87 -2.73 8.25
CA LEU A 158 -16.41 -2.66 8.46
C LEU A 158 -16.02 -2.13 9.86
N ARG A 159 -16.85 -1.27 10.46
CA ARG A 159 -16.65 -0.78 11.84
C ARG A 159 -16.63 -1.88 12.90
N THR A 160 -17.18 -3.07 12.58
CA THR A 160 -17.19 -4.23 13.49
C THR A 160 -15.95 -5.10 13.35
N TYR A 161 -15.07 -4.79 12.39
CA TYR A 161 -13.84 -5.52 12.16
C TYR A 161 -12.78 -5.13 13.19
N SER A 162 -11.92 -6.09 13.54
CA SER A 162 -10.69 -5.75 14.23
C SER A 162 -9.79 -4.90 13.35
N SER A 163 -8.82 -4.21 13.95
CA SER A 163 -7.81 -3.43 13.17
C SER A 163 -7.07 -4.32 12.17
N GLY A 164 -6.75 -5.57 12.56
CA GLY A 164 -6.11 -6.56 11.71
C GLY A 164 -6.99 -7.00 10.54
N MET A 165 -8.28 -7.27 10.77
CA MET A 165 -9.23 -7.61 9.71
C MET A 165 -9.38 -6.50 8.69
N SER A 166 -9.54 -5.26 9.16
CA SER A 166 -9.63 -4.08 8.30
C SER A 166 -8.37 -3.88 7.47
N ALA A 167 -7.19 -4.04 8.07
CA ALA A 167 -5.91 -3.92 7.37
C ALA A 167 -5.73 -5.02 6.31
N ARG A 168 -6.12 -6.27 6.62
CA ARG A 168 -6.09 -7.39 5.66
C ARG A 168 -6.98 -7.14 4.45
N LEU A 169 -8.21 -6.65 4.66
CA LEU A 169 -9.11 -6.33 3.56
C LEU A 169 -8.58 -5.20 2.68
N ARG A 170 -8.09 -4.11 3.29
CA ARG A 170 -7.46 -2.99 2.57
C ARG A 170 -6.30 -3.46 1.70
N PHE A 171 -5.40 -4.24 2.28
CA PHE A 171 -4.27 -4.77 1.55
C PHE A 171 -4.71 -5.69 0.41
N ALA A 172 -5.67 -6.59 0.64
CA ALA A 172 -6.19 -7.49 -0.38
C ALA A 172 -6.74 -6.73 -1.59
N ILE A 173 -7.55 -5.70 -1.37
CA ILE A 173 -8.09 -4.85 -2.43
C ILE A 173 -6.97 -4.19 -3.22
N SER A 174 -6.01 -3.55 -2.54
CA SER A 174 -4.93 -2.81 -3.19
C SER A 174 -3.95 -3.74 -3.91
N ALA A 175 -3.63 -4.90 -3.34
CA ALA A 175 -2.69 -5.85 -3.92
C ALA A 175 -3.26 -6.65 -5.10
N THR A 176 -4.60 -6.74 -5.21
CA THR A 176 -5.27 -7.44 -6.32
C THR A 176 -5.65 -6.50 -7.47
N ALA A 177 -5.55 -5.19 -7.27
CA ALA A 177 -5.70 -4.22 -8.34
C ALA A 177 -4.69 -4.47 -9.48
N ARG A 178 -4.84 -3.78 -10.60
CA ARG A 178 -3.98 -3.96 -11.80
C ARG A 178 -2.50 -3.74 -11.50
N SER A 179 -1.63 -4.21 -12.43
CA SER A 179 -0.21 -3.82 -12.45
C SER A 179 -0.07 -2.30 -12.41
N HIS A 180 0.78 -1.81 -11.55
CA HIS A 180 0.99 -0.39 -11.33
C HIS A 180 2.28 0.06 -12.02
N ASP A 181 2.25 1.21 -12.69
CA ASP A 181 3.46 1.80 -13.27
C ASP A 181 4.39 2.31 -12.16
N VAL A 182 3.80 2.84 -11.09
CA VAL A 182 4.51 3.28 -9.88
C VAL A 182 3.88 2.64 -8.65
N LEU A 183 4.63 1.78 -7.99
CA LEU A 183 4.21 1.07 -6.79
C LEU A 183 4.79 1.77 -5.55
N LEU A 184 3.92 2.16 -4.63
CA LEU A 184 4.27 2.81 -3.38
C LEU A 184 3.93 1.87 -2.23
N ILE A 185 4.93 1.51 -1.43
CA ILE A 185 4.80 0.56 -0.33
C ILE A 185 5.16 1.26 0.97
N ASP A 186 4.21 1.33 1.89
CA ASP A 186 4.48 1.77 3.27
C ASP A 186 4.46 0.52 4.16
N GLU A 187 5.60 0.14 4.75
CA GLU A 187 5.76 -1.08 5.57
C GLU A 187 4.88 -1.09 6.83
N ALA A 188 4.24 0.03 7.20
CA ALA A 188 3.18 0.05 8.21
C ALA A 188 2.04 -0.95 7.91
N LEU A 189 2.08 -1.58 6.72
CA LEU A 189 1.14 -2.60 6.25
C LEU A 189 1.43 -4.02 6.75
N ALA A 190 2.53 -4.25 7.45
CA ALA A 190 2.88 -5.57 8.01
C ALA A 190 1.98 -5.96 9.22
N THR A 191 0.72 -5.52 9.20
CA THR A 191 -0.31 -5.88 10.19
C THR A 191 -0.97 -7.20 9.82
N GLY A 192 -1.24 -8.03 10.82
CA GLY A 192 -1.87 -9.34 10.64
C GLY A 192 -1.06 -10.47 11.28
N ASP A 193 -1.62 -11.68 11.21
CA ASP A 193 -0.96 -12.89 11.70
C ASP A 193 0.26 -13.30 10.82
N ALA A 194 1.00 -14.29 11.27
CA ALA A 194 2.20 -14.75 10.58
C ALA A 194 1.91 -15.30 9.16
N ARG A 195 0.73 -15.92 8.96
CA ARG A 195 0.30 -16.50 7.69
C ARG A 195 0.01 -15.39 6.67
N PHE A 196 -0.76 -14.38 7.08
CA PHE A 196 -1.06 -13.22 6.24
C PHE A 196 0.20 -12.42 5.90
N ARG A 197 1.13 -12.21 6.86
CA ARG A 197 2.40 -11.53 6.59
C ARG A 197 3.24 -12.25 5.54
N ARG A 198 3.34 -13.60 5.56
CA ARG A 198 4.05 -14.37 4.53
C ARG A 198 3.39 -14.22 3.16
N ARG A 199 2.04 -14.33 3.10
CA ARG A 199 1.26 -14.18 1.87
C ARG A 199 1.42 -12.77 1.29
N SER A 200 1.33 -11.74 2.12
CA SER A 200 1.51 -10.34 1.73
C SER A 200 2.91 -10.05 1.21
N ARG A 201 3.96 -10.58 1.86
CA ARG A 201 5.35 -10.41 1.41
C ARG A 201 5.54 -10.99 0.01
N ARG A 202 5.13 -12.24 -0.21
CA ARG A 202 5.20 -12.86 -1.52
C ARG A 202 4.48 -12.02 -2.59
N ARG A 203 3.28 -11.52 -2.27
CA ARG A 203 2.51 -10.69 -3.21
C ARG A 203 3.18 -9.36 -3.49
N ILE A 204 3.78 -8.73 -2.49
CA ILE A 204 4.58 -7.52 -2.67
C ILE A 204 5.75 -7.79 -3.62
N ASP A 205 6.46 -8.90 -3.47
CA ASP A 205 7.58 -9.26 -4.35
C ASP A 205 7.13 -9.46 -5.80
N GLU A 206 5.99 -10.12 -6.03
CA GLU A 206 5.38 -10.25 -7.36
C GLU A 206 5.00 -8.89 -7.97
N LEU A 207 4.37 -8.03 -7.17
CA LEU A 207 3.96 -6.69 -7.63
C LEU A 207 5.20 -5.82 -7.95
N ARG A 208 6.26 -5.93 -7.15
CA ARG A 208 7.53 -5.24 -7.39
C ARG A 208 8.19 -5.67 -8.68
N ALA A 209 8.23 -6.97 -8.95
CA ALA A 209 8.79 -7.50 -10.19
C ALA A 209 8.02 -7.03 -11.43
N ALA A 210 6.72 -6.75 -11.30
CA ALA A 210 5.85 -6.29 -12.37
C ALA A 210 5.77 -4.75 -12.51
N ALA A 211 6.16 -4.00 -11.48
CA ALA A 211 6.05 -2.55 -11.46
C ALA A 211 7.16 -1.86 -12.27
N GLY A 212 6.84 -0.70 -12.83
CA GLY A 212 7.83 0.12 -13.55
C GLY A 212 8.79 0.85 -12.62
N THR A 213 8.30 1.35 -11.48
CA THR A 213 9.08 2.05 -10.44
C THR A 213 8.50 1.71 -9.08
N VAL A 214 9.35 1.50 -8.09
CA VAL A 214 8.93 1.14 -6.73
C VAL A 214 9.48 2.14 -5.72
N PHE A 215 8.61 2.62 -4.82
CA PHE A 215 9.03 3.32 -3.60
C PHE A 215 8.70 2.46 -2.40
N LEU A 216 9.70 2.23 -1.55
CA LEU A 216 9.57 1.41 -0.35
C LEU A 216 9.91 2.23 0.90
N VAL A 217 8.98 2.32 1.83
CA VAL A 217 9.26 2.74 3.21
C VAL A 217 9.37 1.48 4.06
N ALA A 218 10.52 1.22 4.65
CA ALA A 218 10.75 0.09 5.54
C ALA A 218 11.35 0.56 6.87
N HIS A 219 10.94 -0.07 7.97
CA HIS A 219 11.56 0.15 9.29
C HIS A 219 12.89 -0.60 9.43
N ALA A 220 13.02 -1.73 8.74
CA ALA A 220 14.25 -2.50 8.73
C ALA A 220 15.17 -2.00 7.60
N HIS A 221 16.28 -1.37 7.96
CA HIS A 221 17.25 -0.86 6.98
C HIS A 221 17.85 -1.97 6.10
N ALA A 222 17.97 -3.20 6.63
CA ALA A 222 18.36 -4.36 5.85
C ALA A 222 17.44 -4.58 4.64
N ALA A 223 16.13 -4.44 4.82
CA ALA A 223 15.18 -4.58 3.72
C ALA A 223 15.38 -3.53 2.62
N ILE A 224 15.77 -2.30 2.97
CA ILE A 224 16.11 -1.26 1.99
C ILE A 224 17.37 -1.64 1.21
N ARG A 225 18.43 -2.12 1.90
CA ARG A 225 19.69 -2.54 1.24
C ARG A 225 19.50 -3.73 0.30
N GLU A 226 18.66 -4.71 0.70
CA GLU A 226 18.41 -5.91 -0.12
C GLU A 226 17.51 -5.63 -1.33
N THR A 227 16.73 -4.58 -1.26
CA THR A 227 15.54 -4.39 -2.09
C THR A 227 15.64 -3.20 -3.03
N CYS A 228 16.44 -2.18 -2.64
CA CYS A 228 16.51 -0.91 -3.33
C CYS A 228 17.96 -0.61 -3.74
N ASP A 229 18.12 -0.15 -4.98
CA ASP A 229 19.43 0.30 -5.47
C ASP A 229 19.74 1.73 -5.00
N ARG A 230 18.71 2.49 -4.68
CA ARG A 230 18.77 3.91 -4.32
C ARG A 230 17.92 4.19 -3.09
N ALA A 231 18.34 5.12 -2.25
CA ALA A 231 17.54 5.59 -1.14
C ALA A 231 17.49 7.11 -1.06
N LEU A 232 16.39 7.62 -0.54
CA LEU A 232 16.16 9.02 -0.21
C LEU A 232 16.03 9.14 1.31
N TRP A 233 16.92 9.87 1.94
CA TRP A 233 16.83 10.17 3.36
C TRP A 233 16.09 11.48 3.58
N LEU A 234 14.93 11.39 4.19
CA LEU A 234 14.11 12.52 4.62
C LEU A 234 14.30 12.77 6.11
N GLU A 235 14.58 14.02 6.47
CA GLU A 235 14.66 14.43 7.87
C GLU A 235 13.97 15.78 8.07
N ALA A 236 13.07 15.87 9.05
CA ALA A 236 12.27 17.05 9.34
C ALA A 236 11.59 17.67 8.10
N GLY A 237 11.16 16.84 7.16
CA GLY A 237 10.47 17.24 5.93
C GLY A 237 11.39 17.64 4.78
N THR A 238 12.70 17.57 4.92
CA THR A 238 13.67 17.91 3.87
C THR A 238 14.43 16.67 3.38
N LEU A 239 14.80 16.66 2.11
CA LEU A 239 15.69 15.64 1.55
C LEU A 239 17.12 15.95 2.02
N ARG A 240 17.71 15.05 2.79
CA ARG A 240 19.06 15.17 3.32
C ARG A 240 20.09 14.51 2.41
N MET A 241 19.75 13.34 1.89
CA MET A 241 20.64 12.59 1.01
C MET A 241 19.82 11.81 -0.01
N ASP A 242 20.38 11.69 -1.21
CA ASP A 242 19.84 10.94 -2.34
C ASP A 242 21.02 10.23 -3.02
N GLY A 243 21.01 8.90 -3.05
CA GLY A 243 22.13 8.14 -3.60
C GLY A 243 21.96 6.63 -3.46
N PRO A 244 23.03 5.86 -3.66
CA PRO A 244 23.03 4.42 -3.48
C PRO A 244 22.49 4.01 -2.10
N ALA A 245 21.64 2.98 -2.06
CA ALA A 245 20.94 2.57 -0.84
C ALA A 245 21.91 2.30 0.33
N ASP A 246 23.01 1.61 0.07
CA ASP A 246 24.02 1.27 1.10
C ASP A 246 24.65 2.52 1.73
N GLU A 247 25.01 3.51 0.90
CA GLU A 247 25.62 4.75 1.36
C GLU A 247 24.66 5.59 2.19
N VAL A 248 23.42 5.73 1.70
CA VAL A 248 22.38 6.55 2.37
C VAL A 248 21.97 5.91 3.69
N VAL A 249 21.82 4.58 3.71
CA VAL A 249 21.47 3.85 4.94
C VAL A 249 22.61 3.93 5.95
N ALA A 250 23.87 3.76 5.53
CA ALA A 250 25.03 3.87 6.42
C ALA A 250 25.12 5.29 7.03
N ALA A 251 24.91 6.33 6.22
CA ALA A 251 24.91 7.72 6.69
C ALA A 251 23.78 7.98 7.70
N TYR A 252 22.61 7.41 7.47
CA TYR A 252 21.47 7.55 8.40
C TYR A 252 21.71 6.79 9.71
N GLU A 253 22.27 5.58 9.67
CA GLU A 253 22.63 4.81 10.87
C GLU A 253 23.68 5.54 11.72
N GLU A 254 24.66 6.14 11.07
CA GLU A 254 25.67 6.97 11.75
C GLU A 254 25.02 8.21 12.41
N PHE A 255 24.14 8.89 11.68
CA PHE A 255 23.35 10.02 12.23
C PHE A 255 22.53 9.63 13.45
N THR A 256 21.83 8.48 13.39
CA THR A 256 21.01 8.01 14.52
C THR A 256 21.85 7.61 15.72
N ARG A 257 23.09 7.16 15.51
CA ARG A 257 24.02 6.77 16.58
C ARG A 257 24.72 7.96 17.22
N THR A 258 25.07 8.98 16.45
CA THR A 258 25.95 10.10 16.91
C THR A 258 25.23 11.42 17.07
N GLY A 259 24.06 11.58 16.44
CA GLY A 259 23.40 12.88 16.29
C GLY A 259 24.09 13.84 15.32
N ALA A 260 25.22 13.43 14.72
CA ALA A 260 25.97 14.24 13.78
C ALA A 260 25.31 14.24 12.40
N THR A 261 24.95 15.40 11.90
CA THR A 261 24.41 15.55 10.53
C THR A 261 25.56 15.41 9.53
N PRO A 262 25.52 14.47 8.57
CA PRO A 262 26.50 14.41 7.51
C PRO A 262 26.47 15.70 6.67
N PRO A 263 27.58 16.10 6.04
CA PRO A 263 27.61 17.26 5.15
C PRO A 263 26.58 17.04 4.01
N SER A 264 25.74 18.05 3.76
CA SER A 264 24.81 18.05 2.61
C SER A 264 25.62 17.96 1.31
N ARG A 265 25.38 16.93 0.52
CA ARG A 265 25.88 16.83 -0.88
C ARG A 265 24.82 17.33 -1.84
#